data_e083be4eeba51cfe44e27e413e50b1dc
#
_entry.id   e083be4eeba51cfe44e27e413e50b1dc
#
_cell.length_a   1.000
_cell.length_b   1.000
_cell.length_c   1.000
_cell.angle_alpha   90.00
_cell.angle_beta   90.00
_cell.angle_gamma   90.00
#
_symmetry.space_group_name_H-M   'P 1'
#
loop_
_entity.id
_entity.type
_entity.pdbx_description
1 polymer ?
#
loop_
_entity_poly.entity_id
_entity_poly.type
_entity_poly.pdbx_seq_one_letter_code
_entity_poly.pdbx_strand_id
1 'polypeptide(L)'
;MFQKQGIISELILLNKPENIRRSLGNYLIGHFKYEANVYDFIGTDFETGRWFNRNLRIFRNIQRIMTKPKDRILVIFGADHMNILNYLFECSPEYNLQEIYEYLSTGE
;
A
#
# COMPACT_ATOMS: atom_id res chain seq x y z
N MET A 1 -0.29 -9.56 -24.38
CA MET A 1 0.28 -10.82 -23.86
C MET A 1 1.52 -10.54 -23.04
N PHE A 2 1.56 -11.06 -21.84
CA PHE A 2 2.75 -10.89 -21.00
C PHE A 2 3.80 -11.93 -21.37
N GLN A 3 4.95 -11.47 -21.79
CA GLN A 3 6.12 -12.30 -21.90
C GLN A 3 6.68 -12.54 -20.49
N LYS A 4 7.55 -13.53 -20.31
CA LYS A 4 8.18 -13.81 -19.03
C LYS A 4 8.79 -12.56 -18.41
N GLN A 5 9.48 -11.76 -19.24
CA GLN A 5 10.09 -10.51 -18.79
C GLN A 5 9.05 -9.45 -18.45
N GLY A 6 7.86 -9.52 -19.07
CA GLY A 6 6.80 -8.56 -18.84
C GLY A 6 6.23 -8.61 -17.42
N ILE A 7 6.09 -9.82 -16.87
CA ILE A 7 5.58 -9.98 -15.49
C ILE A 7 6.55 -9.40 -14.48
N ILE A 8 7.82 -9.71 -14.61
CA ILE A 8 8.85 -9.20 -13.70
C ILE A 8 8.96 -7.69 -13.82
N SER A 9 8.97 -7.17 -15.05
CA SER A 9 9.03 -5.73 -15.30
C SER A 9 7.83 -5.02 -14.69
N GLU A 10 6.65 -5.61 -14.78
CA GLU A 10 5.44 -5.06 -14.20
C GLU A 10 5.51 -5.03 -12.68
N LEU A 11 6.00 -6.11 -12.06
CA LEU A 11 6.18 -6.17 -10.61
C LEU A 11 7.19 -5.13 -10.12
N ILE A 12 8.28 -4.96 -10.85
CA ILE A 12 9.27 -3.92 -10.55
C ILE A 12 8.62 -2.54 -10.59
N LEU A 13 7.85 -2.27 -11.64
CA LEU A 13 7.19 -0.99 -11.81
C LEU A 13 6.18 -0.71 -10.70
N LEU A 14 5.35 -1.69 -10.36
CA LEU A 14 4.34 -1.55 -9.30
C LEU A 14 4.96 -1.35 -7.92
N ASN A 15 6.15 -1.90 -7.70
CA ASN A 15 6.82 -1.83 -6.41
C ASN A 15 7.86 -0.71 -6.31
N LYS A 16 8.00 0.08 -7.35
CA LYS A 16 8.89 1.23 -7.35
C LYS A 16 8.40 2.24 -6.32
N PRO A 17 9.24 2.69 -5.37
CA PRO A 17 8.78 3.54 -4.27
C PRO A 17 7.98 4.77 -4.70
N GLU A 18 8.39 5.44 -5.76
CA GLU A 18 7.68 6.61 -6.27
C GLU A 18 6.30 6.27 -6.82
N ASN A 19 6.15 5.09 -7.43
CA ASN A 19 4.87 4.65 -7.96
C ASN A 19 3.93 4.23 -6.83
N ILE A 20 4.47 3.61 -5.78
CA ILE A 20 3.70 3.30 -4.57
C ILE A 20 3.15 4.60 -3.98
N ARG A 21 3.99 5.61 -3.82
CA ARG A 21 3.53 6.90 -3.28
C ARG A 21 2.48 7.55 -4.16
N ARG A 22 2.69 7.53 -5.48
CA ARG A 22 1.75 8.15 -6.43
C ARG A 22 0.39 7.48 -6.43
N SER A 23 0.34 6.19 -6.12
CA SER A 23 -0.94 5.47 -6.09
C SER A 23 -1.91 6.04 -5.06
N LEU A 24 -1.42 6.76 -4.05
CA LEU A 24 -2.30 7.47 -3.13
C LEU A 24 -3.20 8.47 -3.85
N GLY A 25 -2.73 9.03 -4.96
CA GLY A 25 -3.53 9.95 -5.76
C GLY A 25 -4.83 9.36 -6.27
N ASN A 26 -4.94 8.04 -6.36
CA ASN A 26 -6.17 7.38 -6.77
C ASN A 26 -7.33 7.63 -5.80
N TYR A 27 -7.04 7.94 -4.54
CA TYR A 27 -8.07 8.25 -3.55
C TYR A 27 -8.52 9.70 -3.59
N LEU A 28 -7.82 10.53 -4.33
CA LEU A 28 -8.10 11.96 -4.41
C LEU A 28 -9.07 12.31 -5.53
N ILE A 29 -9.59 11.29 -6.21
CA ILE A 29 -10.57 11.42 -7.28
C ILE A 29 -11.83 10.64 -6.94
N GLY A 30 -12.88 10.81 -7.71
CA GLY A 30 -14.13 10.08 -7.49
C GLY A 30 -14.80 10.45 -6.18
N HIS A 31 -15.05 9.46 -5.35
CA HIS A 31 -15.83 9.62 -4.12
C HIS A 31 -15.24 10.62 -3.12
N PHE A 32 -13.93 10.80 -3.14
CA PHE A 32 -13.28 11.77 -2.27
C PHE A 32 -13.86 13.17 -2.42
N LYS A 33 -14.21 13.54 -3.64
CA LYS A 33 -14.71 14.87 -3.98
C LYS A 33 -16.21 15.02 -3.84
N TYR A 34 -16.92 13.95 -3.50
CA TYR A 34 -18.38 14.01 -3.46
C TYR A 34 -18.88 14.92 -2.35
N GLU A 35 -19.82 15.76 -2.71
CA GLU A 35 -20.54 16.66 -1.80
C GLU A 35 -22.03 16.58 -2.10
N ALA A 36 -22.85 16.46 -1.08
CA ALA A 36 -24.30 16.60 -1.21
C ALA A 36 -24.71 18.06 -1.13
N ASN A 37 -24.04 18.83 -0.29
CA ASN A 37 -24.21 20.27 -0.15
C ASN A 37 -22.86 20.95 -0.26
N VAL A 38 -22.86 22.22 -0.64
CA VAL A 38 -21.62 22.97 -0.81
C VAL A 38 -20.78 22.93 0.49
N TYR A 39 -19.52 22.54 0.34
CA TYR A 39 -18.54 22.47 1.42
C TYR A 39 -18.79 21.41 2.48
N ASP A 40 -19.65 20.42 2.24
CA ASP A 40 -19.68 19.28 3.14
C ASP A 40 -18.47 18.35 2.86
N PHE A 41 -18.25 17.40 3.76
CA PHE A 41 -17.10 16.51 3.66
C PHE A 41 -17.53 15.05 3.52
N ILE A 42 -18.68 14.80 2.89
CA ILE A 42 -19.22 13.45 2.80
C ILE A 42 -18.24 12.50 2.11
N GLY A 43 -17.72 12.90 0.94
CA GLY A 43 -16.77 12.08 0.21
C GLY A 43 -15.46 11.86 0.98
N THR A 44 -14.96 12.90 1.59
CA THR A 44 -13.74 12.86 2.40
C THR A 44 -13.91 11.91 3.59
N ASP A 45 -15.00 12.04 4.30
CA ASP A 45 -15.29 11.21 5.48
C ASP A 45 -15.51 9.75 5.08
N PHE A 46 -16.19 9.52 3.97
CA PHE A 46 -16.41 8.18 3.44
C PHE A 46 -15.09 7.49 3.11
N GLU A 47 -14.18 8.17 2.42
CA GLU A 47 -12.88 7.58 2.07
C GLU A 47 -12.03 7.31 3.30
N THR A 48 -12.02 8.23 4.26
CA THR A 48 -11.28 8.03 5.50
C THR A 48 -11.83 6.84 6.27
N GLY A 49 -13.15 6.76 6.45
CA GLY A 49 -13.77 5.66 7.19
C GLY A 49 -13.68 4.33 6.48
N ARG A 50 -13.74 4.32 5.15
CA ARG A 50 -13.74 3.09 4.38
C ARG A 50 -12.33 2.56 4.12
N TRP A 51 -11.44 3.43 3.69
CA TRP A 51 -10.16 2.98 3.12
C TRP A 51 -9.03 2.97 4.15
N PHE A 52 -8.86 4.05 4.87
CA PHE A 52 -7.82 4.11 5.89
C PHE A 52 -8.08 3.07 6.98
N ASN A 53 -9.34 2.90 7.36
CA ASN A 53 -9.75 1.87 8.33
C ASN A 53 -9.35 0.48 7.84
N ARG A 54 -9.59 0.16 6.56
CA ARG A 54 -9.20 -1.14 6.00
C ARG A 54 -7.71 -1.38 6.10
N ASN A 55 -6.92 -0.37 5.78
CA ASN A 55 -5.46 -0.49 5.85
C ASN A 55 -4.98 -0.68 7.29
N LEU A 56 -5.57 0.01 8.25
CA LEU A 56 -5.25 -0.18 9.65
C LEU A 56 -5.60 -1.59 10.12
N ARG A 57 -6.73 -2.13 9.65
CA ARG A 57 -7.11 -3.52 9.98
C ARG A 57 -6.14 -4.52 9.39
N ILE A 58 -5.70 -4.32 8.16
CA ILE A 58 -4.69 -5.17 7.54
C ILE A 58 -3.41 -5.12 8.37
N PHE A 59 -2.95 -3.94 8.72
CA PHE A 59 -1.75 -3.76 9.51
C PHE A 59 -1.88 -4.45 10.87
N ARG A 60 -3.01 -4.26 11.55
CA ARG A 60 -3.24 -4.89 12.84
C ARG A 60 -3.24 -6.41 12.76
N ASN A 61 -3.83 -6.96 11.71
CA ASN A 61 -3.82 -8.41 11.51
C ASN A 61 -2.41 -8.94 11.30
N ILE A 62 -1.54 -8.19 10.63
CA ILE A 62 -0.14 -8.58 10.48
C ILE A 62 0.56 -8.54 11.83
N GLN A 63 0.31 -7.52 12.66
CA GLN A 63 0.88 -7.44 14.00
C GLN A 63 0.48 -8.62 14.89
N ARG A 64 -0.70 -9.20 14.66
CA ARG A 64 -1.17 -10.35 15.43
C ARG A 64 -0.47 -11.65 15.06
N ILE A 65 0.25 -11.68 13.96
CA ILE A 65 1.05 -12.84 13.59
C ILE A 65 2.21 -12.94 14.58
N MET A 66 2.34 -14.09 15.22
CA MET A 66 3.42 -14.31 16.17
C MET A 66 4.73 -14.56 15.43
N THR A 67 5.69 -13.67 15.62
CA THR A 67 6.97 -13.73 14.94
C THR A 67 8.12 -13.65 15.95
N LYS A 68 9.28 -14.13 15.52
CA LYS A 68 10.54 -13.95 16.23
C LYS A 68 11.30 -12.77 15.63
N PRO A 69 12.26 -12.16 16.38
CA PRO A 69 12.93 -10.96 15.88
C PRO A 69 13.64 -11.09 14.53
N LYS A 70 14.04 -12.32 14.15
CA LYS A 70 14.73 -12.54 12.88
C LYS A 70 13.82 -13.04 11.76
N ASP A 71 12.54 -13.16 12.02
CA ASP A 71 11.60 -13.65 11.02
C ASP A 71 11.44 -12.63 9.90
N ARG A 72 11.16 -13.14 8.72
CA ARG A 72 10.86 -12.33 7.54
C ARG A 72 9.42 -12.58 7.15
N ILE A 73 8.69 -11.50 6.94
CA ILE A 73 7.29 -11.54 6.56
C ILE A 73 7.17 -10.97 5.15
N LEU A 74 6.61 -11.75 4.23
CA LEU A 74 6.28 -11.28 2.90
C LEU A 74 4.81 -10.88 2.89
N VAL A 75 4.53 -9.63 2.52
CA VAL A 75 3.19 -9.10 2.46
C VAL A 75 2.81 -8.91 0.99
N ILE A 76 1.72 -9.56 0.57
CA ILE A 76 1.22 -9.46 -0.80
C ILE A 76 -0.21 -8.93 -0.76
N PHE A 77 -0.41 -7.75 -1.35
CA PHE A 77 -1.72 -7.11 -1.42
C PHE A 77 -1.91 -6.43 -2.77
N GLY A 78 -3.14 -6.02 -3.05
CA GLY A 78 -3.41 -5.17 -4.20
C GLY A 78 -2.57 -3.89 -4.12
N ALA A 79 -2.13 -3.42 -5.29
CA ALA A 79 -1.16 -2.32 -5.37
C ALA A 79 -1.63 -1.06 -4.65
N ASP A 80 -2.94 -0.79 -4.63
CA ASP A 80 -3.47 0.43 -4.03
C ASP A 80 -3.41 0.45 -2.50
N HIS A 81 -3.18 -0.69 -1.85
CA HIS A 81 -2.95 -0.74 -0.41
C HIS A 81 -1.52 -0.39 -0.01
N MET A 82 -0.58 -0.51 -0.94
CA MET A 82 0.84 -0.39 -0.63
C MET A 82 1.25 0.99 -0.16
N ASN A 83 0.60 2.05 -0.65
CA ASN A 83 0.95 3.42 -0.25
C ASN A 83 0.80 3.64 1.25
N ILE A 84 -0.33 3.24 1.82
CA ILE A 84 -0.59 3.39 3.26
C ILE A 84 0.16 2.33 4.06
N LEU A 85 0.15 1.07 3.61
CA LEU A 85 0.83 0.00 4.33
C LEU A 85 2.33 0.25 4.43
N ASN A 86 2.98 0.67 3.36
CA ASN A 86 4.40 0.99 3.40
C ASN A 86 4.69 2.06 4.44
N TYR A 87 3.87 3.10 4.47
CA TYR A 87 4.03 4.16 5.44
C TYR A 87 3.87 3.66 6.88
N LEU A 88 2.86 2.82 7.13
CA LEU A 88 2.64 2.26 8.45
C LEU A 88 3.81 1.37 8.90
N PHE A 89 4.32 0.53 8.01
CA PHE A 89 5.47 -0.32 8.33
C PHE A 89 6.74 0.50 8.55
N GLU A 90 6.95 1.51 7.73
CA GLU A 90 8.12 2.39 7.86
C GLU A 90 8.11 3.13 9.19
N CYS A 91 6.94 3.57 9.63
CA CYS A 91 6.79 4.29 10.89
C CYS A 91 6.76 3.40 12.13
N SER A 92 6.52 2.09 11.95
CA SER A 92 6.40 1.18 13.08
C SER A 92 7.77 0.79 13.62
N PRO A 93 8.01 0.91 14.92
CA PRO A 93 9.29 0.49 15.49
C PRO A 93 9.47 -1.02 15.56
N GLU A 94 8.40 -1.79 15.33
CA GLU A 94 8.42 -3.25 15.42
C GLU A 94 9.00 -3.91 14.18
N TYR A 95 9.04 -3.21 13.06
CA TYR A 95 9.39 -3.79 11.77
C TYR A 95 10.48 -3.00 11.08
N ASN A 96 11.27 -3.70 10.29
CA ASN A 96 12.22 -3.11 9.36
C ASN A 96 11.72 -3.37 7.95
N LEU A 97 11.17 -2.35 7.32
CA LEU A 97 10.61 -2.47 5.97
C LEU A 97 11.73 -2.67 4.95
N GLN A 98 11.60 -3.74 4.17
CA GLN A 98 12.47 -3.99 3.04
C GLN A 98 11.70 -3.76 1.75
N GLU A 99 12.24 -2.93 0.89
CA GLU A 99 11.59 -2.62 -0.38
C GLU A 99 11.76 -3.80 -1.35
N ILE A 100 10.64 -4.37 -1.77
CA ILE A 100 10.63 -5.48 -2.72
C ILE A 100 11.29 -5.08 -4.05
N TYR A 101 11.17 -3.81 -4.42
CA TYR A 101 11.77 -3.28 -5.64
C TYR A 101 13.27 -3.59 -5.73
N GLU A 102 13.99 -3.47 -4.63
CA GLU A 102 15.43 -3.72 -4.59
C GLU A 102 15.76 -5.16 -4.94
N TYR A 103 14.95 -6.09 -4.41
CA TYR A 103 15.16 -7.52 -4.67
C TYR A 103 14.82 -7.90 -6.11
N LEU A 104 13.75 -7.33 -6.65
CA LEU A 104 13.32 -7.62 -8.01
C LEU A 104 14.28 -7.07 -9.04
N SER A 105 14.80 -5.86 -8.81
CA SER A 105 15.70 -5.21 -9.75
C SER A 105 17.10 -5.80 -9.75
N THR A 106 17.57 -6.35 -8.63
CA THR A 106 18.89 -6.99 -8.56
C THR A 106 18.90 -8.40 -9.13
N GLY A 107 17.74 -9.00 -9.33
CA GLY A 107 17.62 -10.33 -9.92
C GLY A 107 17.67 -10.36 -11.44
N GLU A 108 17.84 -9.22 -12.09
CA GLU A 108 17.89 -9.12 -13.54
C GLU A 108 19.25 -9.52 -14.13
#